data_f77154901b317ba7e39d1594f11e6f05
#
_entry.id   f77154901b317ba7e39d1594f11e6f05
#
_cell.length_a   1.000
_cell.length_b   1.000
_cell.length_c   1.000
_cell.angle_alpha   90.00
_cell.angle_beta   90.00
_cell.angle_gamma   90.00
#
_symmetry.space_group_name_H-M   'P 1'
#
loop_
_entity.id
_entity.type
_entity.pdbx_description
1 polymer ?
#
loop_
_entity_poly.entity_id
_entity_poly.type
_entity_poly.pdbx_seq_one_letter_code
_entity_poly.pdbx_strand_id
1 'polypeptide(L)'
;MNYYLDIETTGFSELDDKIITIQYMSLDEKTGKPVGPLKILREWESDEKTILKKFIEDFRPKDRWAFVPVGYGLGFEHKFFWQRCISNGLEPISILGRPFLDLMTVGVLLNGGRFKGAALDDMTSKPHDGSVIPGYYREKKYAEIERYIKEETDGFTAFCSRLYEELPDLLEKLKQS
;
A
#
# COMPACT_ATOMS: atom_id res chain seq x y z
N MET A 1 9.73 11.96 3.34
CA MET A 1 10.30 10.66 2.88
C MET A 1 9.17 9.80 2.35
N ASN A 2 9.37 9.17 1.20
CA ASN A 2 8.39 8.27 0.55
C ASN A 2 8.38 6.90 1.24
N TYR A 3 7.17 6.34 1.42
CA TYR A 3 6.99 5.01 1.98
C TYR A 3 6.00 4.22 1.13
N TYR A 4 6.42 3.05 0.65
CA TYR A 4 5.46 2.02 0.29
C TYR A 4 4.50 1.80 1.44
N LEU A 5 3.22 1.73 1.18
CA LEU A 5 2.18 1.50 2.17
C LEU A 5 1.11 0.60 1.57
N ASP A 6 0.75 -0.44 2.32
CA ASP A 6 -0.32 -1.35 1.97
C ASP A 6 -0.90 -2.02 3.22
N ILE A 7 -2.07 -2.64 3.14
CA ILE A 7 -2.74 -3.37 4.23
C ILE A 7 -3.34 -4.68 3.74
N GLU A 8 -3.40 -5.67 4.63
CA GLU A 8 -4.28 -6.82 4.45
C GLU A 8 -5.48 -6.75 5.40
N THR A 9 -6.61 -7.28 4.94
CA THR A 9 -7.88 -7.19 5.65
C THR A 9 -8.60 -8.53 5.64
N THR A 10 -9.61 -8.69 6.52
CA THR A 10 -10.47 -9.89 6.52
C THR A 10 -11.52 -9.89 5.42
N GLY A 11 -11.64 -8.82 4.65
CA GLY A 11 -12.57 -8.66 3.53
C GLY A 11 -12.56 -7.23 3.00
N PHE A 12 -13.61 -6.82 2.28
CA PHE A 12 -13.64 -5.55 1.54
C PHE A 12 -14.49 -4.44 2.18
N SER A 13 -15.19 -4.74 3.28
CA SER A 13 -16.07 -3.80 3.99
C SER A 13 -15.31 -3.18 5.17
N GLU A 14 -14.95 -1.90 5.08
CA GLU A 14 -14.29 -1.18 6.17
C GLU A 14 -15.16 -1.09 7.45
N LEU A 15 -16.47 -1.35 7.35
CA LEU A 15 -17.40 -1.38 8.49
C LEU A 15 -17.36 -2.72 9.22
N ASP A 16 -17.36 -3.82 8.47
CA ASP A 16 -17.54 -5.18 8.98
C ASP A 16 -16.23 -5.95 9.12
N ASP A 17 -15.25 -5.62 8.26
CA ASP A 17 -13.96 -6.26 8.22
C ASP A 17 -12.89 -5.46 8.97
N LYS A 18 -11.81 -6.11 9.34
CA LYS A 18 -10.70 -5.50 10.09
C LYS A 18 -9.39 -5.55 9.31
N ILE A 19 -8.49 -4.64 9.68
CA ILE A 19 -7.10 -4.67 9.23
C ILE A 19 -6.36 -5.76 10.02
N ILE A 20 -5.71 -6.68 9.32
CA ILE A 20 -4.93 -7.78 9.91
C ILE A 20 -3.43 -7.57 9.79
N THR A 21 -2.97 -6.83 8.77
CA THR A 21 -1.60 -6.32 8.70
C THR A 21 -1.55 -4.90 8.18
N ILE A 22 -0.50 -4.19 8.58
CA ILE A 22 -0.09 -2.91 7.98
C ILE A 22 1.37 -3.06 7.61
N GLN A 23 1.68 -2.93 6.32
CA GLN A 23 3.04 -3.06 5.81
C GLN A 23 3.51 -1.77 5.17
N TYR A 24 4.74 -1.37 5.47
CA TYR A 24 5.37 -0.20 4.89
C TYR A 24 6.88 -0.30 4.89
N MET A 25 7.49 0.41 3.94
CA MET A 25 8.94 0.41 3.72
C MET A 25 9.36 1.75 3.13
N SER A 26 10.47 2.32 3.62
CA SER A 26 11.01 3.55 3.06
C SER A 26 11.55 3.35 1.64
N LEU A 27 11.26 4.32 0.77
CA LEU A 27 11.69 4.35 -0.62
C LEU A 27 12.58 5.56 -0.87
N ASP A 28 13.60 5.37 -1.69
CA ASP A 28 14.41 6.47 -2.19
C ASP A 28 13.57 7.40 -3.07
N GLU A 29 13.61 8.70 -2.80
CA GLU A 29 12.76 9.69 -3.47
C GLU A 29 13.13 9.95 -4.93
N LYS A 30 14.32 9.52 -5.38
CA LYS A 30 14.80 9.72 -6.75
C LYS A 30 14.66 8.48 -7.62
N THR A 31 14.69 7.31 -7.01
CA THR A 31 14.74 6.04 -7.74
C THR A 31 13.54 5.12 -7.46
N GLY A 32 12.72 5.44 -6.44
CA GLY A 32 11.63 4.57 -5.99
C GLY A 32 12.09 3.23 -5.40
N LYS A 33 13.40 3.01 -5.24
CA LYS A 33 13.96 1.75 -4.73
C LYS A 33 13.84 1.67 -3.19
N PRO A 34 13.71 0.46 -2.63
CA PRO A 34 13.76 0.27 -1.18
C PRO A 34 15.06 0.77 -0.57
N VAL A 35 14.98 1.51 0.56
CA VAL A 35 16.14 1.98 1.32
C VAL A 35 16.11 1.53 2.79
N GLY A 36 15.13 0.74 3.18
CA GLY A 36 14.99 0.18 4.52
C GLY A 36 14.31 -1.18 4.51
N PRO A 37 14.21 -1.85 5.67
CA PRO A 37 13.52 -3.12 5.77
C PRO A 37 12.00 -2.93 5.63
N LEU A 38 11.32 -3.93 5.08
CA LEU A 38 9.87 -4.04 5.13
C LEU A 38 9.43 -4.22 6.58
N LYS A 39 8.64 -3.29 7.10
CA LYS A 39 7.99 -3.40 8.39
C LYS A 39 6.59 -3.94 8.20
N ILE A 40 6.23 -4.99 8.93
CA ILE A 40 4.91 -5.60 8.93
C ILE A 40 4.39 -5.56 10.36
N LEU A 41 3.31 -4.82 10.60
CA LEU A 41 2.56 -4.86 11.85
C LEU A 41 1.49 -5.92 11.73
N ARG A 42 1.44 -6.87 12.67
CA ARG A 42 0.59 -8.06 12.62
C ARG A 42 -0.45 -8.03 13.72
N GLU A 43 -1.72 -8.12 13.34
CA GLU A 43 -2.83 -8.12 14.30
C GLU A 43 -2.80 -9.36 15.20
N TRP A 44 -2.45 -10.52 14.65
CA TRP A 44 -2.41 -11.77 15.42
C TRP A 44 -1.30 -11.88 16.47
N GLU A 45 -0.33 -10.96 16.47
CA GLU A 45 0.68 -10.83 17.54
C GLU A 45 0.19 -9.93 18.70
N SER A 46 -0.92 -9.21 18.49
CA SER A 46 -1.49 -8.27 19.47
C SER A 46 -3.01 -8.10 19.27
N ASP A 47 -3.42 -7.01 18.64
CA ASP A 47 -4.78 -6.70 18.20
C ASP A 47 -4.76 -5.55 17.18
N GLU A 48 -5.91 -5.34 16.47
CA GLU A 48 -6.04 -4.29 15.46
C GLU A 48 -5.75 -2.88 16.02
N LYS A 49 -6.26 -2.59 17.23
CA LYS A 49 -6.03 -1.29 17.88
C LYS A 49 -4.55 -1.02 18.12
N THR A 50 -3.81 -2.03 18.51
CA THR A 50 -2.38 -1.94 18.80
C THR A 50 -1.57 -1.67 17.52
N ILE A 51 -1.86 -2.37 16.42
CA ILE A 51 -1.16 -2.13 15.16
C ILE A 51 -1.50 -0.76 14.57
N LEU A 52 -2.76 -0.31 14.68
CA LEU A 52 -3.16 1.05 14.29
C LEU A 52 -2.41 2.13 15.07
N LYS A 53 -2.29 2.00 16.40
CA LYS A 53 -1.52 2.93 17.23
C LYS A 53 -0.05 3.00 16.81
N LYS A 54 0.60 1.85 16.63
CA LYS A 54 2.00 1.79 16.17
C LYS A 54 2.18 2.45 14.81
N PHE A 55 1.25 2.22 13.88
CA PHE A 55 1.29 2.87 12.58
C PHE A 55 1.11 4.38 12.69
N ILE A 56 0.16 4.88 13.49
CA ILE A 56 -0.09 6.31 13.69
C ILE A 56 1.16 7.02 14.25
N GLU A 57 1.91 6.38 15.14
CA GLU A 57 3.16 6.91 15.68
C GLU A 57 4.21 7.13 14.58
N ASP A 58 4.38 6.16 13.68
CA ASP A 58 5.33 6.25 12.56
C ASP A 58 4.82 7.16 11.44
N PHE A 59 3.52 7.15 11.18
CA PHE A 59 2.85 7.97 10.17
C PHE A 59 2.92 9.47 10.49
N ARG A 60 2.98 9.86 11.79
CA ARG A 60 3.08 11.25 12.27
C ARG A 60 2.06 12.18 11.61
N PRO A 61 0.77 12.09 11.94
CA PRO A 61 -0.29 12.84 11.25
C PRO A 61 -0.08 14.35 11.17
N LYS A 62 0.63 14.94 12.15
CA LYS A 62 0.91 16.39 12.22
C LYS A 62 2.05 16.86 11.32
N ASP A 63 2.92 15.96 10.86
CA ASP A 63 4.00 16.26 9.91
C ASP A 63 3.71 15.63 8.55
N ARG A 64 3.22 16.45 7.62
CA ARG A 64 2.78 15.99 6.29
C ARG A 64 3.88 15.36 5.44
N TRP A 65 5.14 15.67 5.74
CA TRP A 65 6.28 15.24 4.95
C TRP A 65 7.09 14.11 5.61
N ALA A 66 6.83 13.83 6.89
CA ALA A 66 7.50 12.74 7.59
C ALA A 66 7.24 11.38 6.95
N PHE A 67 6.00 11.18 6.45
CA PHE A 67 5.57 9.94 5.81
C PHE A 67 4.68 10.29 4.60
N VAL A 68 5.21 10.13 3.39
CA VAL A 68 4.47 10.29 2.13
C VAL A 68 4.07 8.91 1.63
N PRO A 69 2.77 8.53 1.70
CA PRO A 69 2.33 7.22 1.22
C PRO A 69 2.54 7.07 -0.29
N VAL A 70 3.10 5.96 -0.69
CA VAL A 70 3.24 5.50 -2.07
C VAL A 70 2.61 4.12 -2.16
N GLY A 71 1.58 3.93 -2.96
CA GLY A 71 0.85 2.66 -3.02
C GLY A 71 0.13 2.46 -4.34
N TYR A 72 -0.73 1.46 -4.39
CA TYR A 72 -1.50 1.12 -5.57
C TYR A 72 -2.99 1.02 -5.23
N GLY A 73 -3.75 2.07 -5.55
CA GLY A 73 -5.16 2.16 -5.18
C GLY A 73 -5.39 2.60 -3.72
N LEU A 74 -4.57 3.54 -3.23
CA LEU A 74 -4.56 4.04 -1.83
C LEU A 74 -5.94 4.49 -1.28
N GLY A 75 -6.95 4.58 -2.13
CA GLY A 75 -8.32 4.82 -1.70
C GLY A 75 -8.88 3.70 -0.83
N PHE A 76 -8.44 2.44 -1.04
CA PHE A 76 -8.84 1.30 -0.23
C PHE A 76 -8.24 1.41 1.19
N GLU A 77 -6.93 1.62 1.30
CA GLU A 77 -6.24 1.79 2.57
C GLU A 77 -6.80 2.99 3.34
N HIS A 78 -7.08 4.10 2.62
CA HIS A 78 -7.61 5.30 3.24
C HIS A 78 -8.95 5.06 3.95
N LYS A 79 -9.90 4.42 3.28
CA LYS A 79 -11.22 4.15 3.87
C LYS A 79 -11.12 3.20 5.07
N PHE A 80 -10.24 2.17 4.98
CA PHE A 80 -10.01 1.26 6.10
C PHE A 80 -9.36 1.98 7.28
N PHE A 81 -8.25 2.70 7.10
CA PHE A 81 -7.63 3.46 8.18
C PHE A 81 -8.60 4.41 8.86
N TRP A 82 -9.37 5.16 8.07
CA TRP A 82 -10.34 6.10 8.60
C TRP A 82 -11.38 5.39 9.48
N GLN A 83 -12.06 4.40 8.94
CA GLN A 83 -13.14 3.71 9.63
C GLN A 83 -12.63 2.85 10.78
N ARG A 84 -11.52 2.14 10.61
CA ARG A 84 -10.99 1.26 11.67
C ARG A 84 -10.43 2.04 12.85
N CYS A 85 -9.87 3.22 12.64
CA CYS A 85 -9.52 4.12 13.74
C CYS A 85 -10.78 4.47 14.57
N ILE A 86 -11.88 4.89 13.93
CA ILE A 86 -13.15 5.19 14.62
C ILE A 86 -13.65 3.97 15.39
N SER A 87 -13.71 2.80 14.75
CA SER A 87 -14.19 1.55 15.35
C SER A 87 -13.37 1.13 16.58
N ASN A 88 -12.08 1.49 16.61
CA ASN A 88 -11.17 1.19 17.72
C ASN A 88 -11.07 2.34 18.75
N GLY A 89 -11.89 3.41 18.63
CA GLY A 89 -11.88 4.56 19.52
C GLY A 89 -10.57 5.37 19.43
N LEU A 90 -10.00 5.46 18.22
CA LEU A 90 -8.83 6.28 17.88
C LEU A 90 -9.28 7.49 17.05
N GLU A 91 -8.47 8.56 17.07
CA GLU A 91 -8.66 9.66 16.12
C GLU A 91 -8.45 9.16 14.69
N PRO A 92 -9.41 9.40 13.77
CA PRO A 92 -9.26 8.93 12.39
C PRO A 92 -8.10 9.62 11.67
N ILE A 93 -7.34 8.85 10.91
CA ILE A 93 -6.25 9.38 10.10
C ILE A 93 -6.63 9.41 8.62
N SER A 94 -6.23 10.48 7.94
CA SER A 94 -6.40 10.62 6.49
C SER A 94 -5.04 10.47 5.80
N ILE A 95 -4.80 9.31 5.17
CA ILE A 95 -3.56 9.10 4.41
C ILE A 95 -3.56 9.92 3.11
N LEU A 96 -4.73 10.22 2.54
CA LEU A 96 -4.89 11.06 1.34
C LEU A 96 -5.00 12.55 1.67
N GLY A 97 -5.09 12.93 2.95
CA GLY A 97 -5.09 14.33 3.42
C GLY A 97 -3.71 15.01 3.42
N ARG A 98 -2.70 14.35 2.87
CA ARG A 98 -1.30 14.79 2.75
C ARG A 98 -0.76 14.49 1.36
N PRO A 99 0.48 14.91 1.01
CA PRO A 99 1.14 14.42 -0.20
C PRO A 99 1.15 12.89 -0.23
N PHE A 100 0.77 12.31 -1.35
CA PHE A 100 0.77 10.87 -1.61
C PHE A 100 1.05 10.60 -3.08
N LEU A 101 1.43 9.38 -3.41
CA LEU A 101 1.63 8.92 -4.77
C LEU A 101 0.86 7.60 -4.97
N ASP A 102 -0.22 7.65 -5.75
CA ASP A 102 -1.01 6.48 -6.11
C ASP A 102 -0.64 6.00 -7.53
N LEU A 103 0.10 4.91 -7.60
CA LEU A 103 0.61 4.37 -8.87
C LEU A 103 -0.48 3.69 -9.72
N MET A 104 -1.67 3.43 -9.18
CA MET A 104 -2.78 2.93 -9.99
C MET A 104 -3.17 3.93 -11.09
N THR A 105 -3.08 5.23 -10.81
CA THR A 105 -3.32 6.25 -11.83
C THR A 105 -2.37 6.11 -13.02
N VAL A 106 -1.09 5.84 -12.75
CA VAL A 106 -0.10 5.58 -13.79
C VAL A 106 -0.39 4.27 -14.52
N GLY A 107 -0.73 3.20 -13.78
CA GLY A 107 -1.13 1.92 -14.35
C GLY A 107 -2.31 2.05 -15.32
N VAL A 108 -3.32 2.82 -14.96
CA VAL A 108 -4.48 3.12 -15.84
C VAL A 108 -4.04 3.84 -17.11
N LEU A 109 -3.16 4.83 -17.02
CA LEU A 109 -2.63 5.54 -18.19
C LEU A 109 -1.84 4.60 -19.11
N LEU A 110 -0.97 3.76 -18.55
CA LEU A 110 -0.20 2.75 -19.31
C LEU A 110 -1.13 1.70 -19.96
N ASN A 111 -2.30 1.44 -19.37
CA ASN A 111 -3.34 0.56 -19.92
C ASN A 111 -4.31 1.29 -20.90
N GLY A 112 -3.89 2.41 -21.47
CA GLY A 112 -4.68 3.19 -22.43
C GLY A 112 -5.94 3.83 -21.83
N GLY A 113 -5.89 4.25 -20.57
CA GLY A 113 -6.98 4.91 -19.84
C GLY A 113 -8.05 3.93 -19.30
N ARG A 114 -7.83 2.63 -19.37
CA ARG A 114 -8.80 1.62 -18.94
C ARG A 114 -8.47 1.11 -17.54
N PHE A 115 -9.45 1.17 -16.63
CA PHE A 115 -9.32 0.64 -15.27
C PHE A 115 -9.29 -0.90 -15.23
N LYS A 116 -10.11 -1.57 -16.06
CA LYS A 116 -10.08 -3.02 -16.19
C LYS A 116 -8.77 -3.46 -16.85
N GLY A 117 -8.01 -4.32 -16.19
CA GLY A 117 -6.68 -4.75 -16.63
C GLY A 117 -5.56 -3.78 -16.20
N ALA A 118 -5.82 -2.93 -15.21
CA ALA A 118 -4.82 -2.04 -14.60
C ALA A 118 -4.70 -2.31 -13.09
N ALA A 119 -5.02 -3.51 -12.60
CA ALA A 119 -4.70 -3.93 -11.25
C ALA A 119 -3.19 -4.15 -11.11
N LEU A 120 -2.66 -4.14 -9.88
CA LEU A 120 -1.23 -4.38 -9.66
C LEU A 120 -0.79 -5.73 -10.23
N ASP A 121 -1.64 -6.75 -10.13
CA ASP A 121 -1.40 -8.08 -10.68
C ASP A 121 -1.26 -8.07 -12.20
N ASP A 122 -2.01 -7.20 -12.90
CA ASP A 122 -1.91 -7.02 -14.35
C ASP A 122 -0.63 -6.26 -14.76
N MET A 123 -0.12 -5.38 -13.88
CA MET A 123 1.07 -4.56 -14.12
C MET A 123 2.36 -5.25 -13.67
N THR A 124 2.27 -6.31 -12.89
CA THR A 124 3.40 -7.08 -12.34
C THR A 124 3.22 -8.56 -12.61
N SER A 125 4.27 -9.35 -12.39
CA SER A 125 4.20 -10.82 -12.49
C SER A 125 3.74 -11.50 -11.20
N LYS A 126 2.91 -10.85 -10.39
CA LYS A 126 2.41 -11.38 -9.12
C LYS A 126 1.52 -12.61 -9.36
N PRO A 127 1.76 -13.75 -8.69
CA PRO A 127 1.09 -15.02 -9.00
C PRO A 127 -0.32 -15.17 -8.41
N HIS A 128 -0.73 -14.32 -7.45
CA HIS A 128 -2.00 -14.45 -6.71
C HIS A 128 -2.65 -13.10 -6.44
N ASP A 129 -3.98 -13.06 -6.50
CA ASP A 129 -4.75 -11.92 -6.01
C ASP A 129 -4.96 -11.98 -4.48
N GLY A 130 -5.29 -10.84 -3.86
CA GLY A 130 -5.51 -10.73 -2.41
C GLY A 130 -6.74 -11.48 -1.88
N SER A 131 -7.57 -12.07 -2.74
CA SER A 131 -8.79 -12.78 -2.34
C SER A 131 -8.55 -14.00 -1.46
N VAL A 132 -7.32 -14.53 -1.46
CA VAL A 132 -6.92 -15.69 -0.65
C VAL A 132 -6.67 -15.33 0.82
N ILE A 133 -6.35 -14.07 1.13
CA ILE A 133 -5.93 -13.61 2.46
C ILE A 133 -6.96 -13.86 3.56
N PRO A 134 -8.27 -13.53 3.37
CA PRO A 134 -9.27 -13.83 4.38
C PRO A 134 -9.36 -15.34 4.72
N GLY A 135 -9.10 -16.20 3.72
CA GLY A 135 -9.03 -17.65 3.90
C GLY A 135 -7.85 -18.06 4.77
N TYR A 136 -6.66 -17.61 4.43
CA TYR A 136 -5.45 -17.87 5.21
C TYR A 136 -5.56 -17.37 6.65
N TYR A 137 -6.16 -16.20 6.84
CA TYR A 137 -6.34 -15.65 8.19
C TYR A 137 -7.29 -16.52 9.03
N ARG A 138 -8.45 -16.95 8.50
CA ARG A 138 -9.37 -17.87 9.20
C ARG A 138 -8.71 -19.19 9.56
N GLU A 139 -7.83 -19.70 8.71
CA GLU A 139 -7.10 -20.94 8.90
C GLU A 139 -5.79 -20.77 9.72
N LYS A 140 -5.50 -19.56 10.19
CA LYS A 140 -4.27 -19.18 10.93
C LYS A 140 -2.98 -19.51 10.17
N LYS A 141 -3.03 -19.46 8.84
CA LYS A 141 -1.89 -19.65 7.94
C LYS A 141 -1.09 -18.34 7.81
N TYR A 142 -0.58 -17.82 8.92
CA TYR A 142 0.09 -16.53 8.99
C TYR A 142 1.36 -16.46 8.14
N ALA A 143 2.11 -17.57 8.05
CA ALA A 143 3.29 -17.65 7.20
C ALA A 143 2.94 -17.46 5.70
N GLU A 144 1.77 -17.94 5.26
CA GLU A 144 1.29 -17.76 3.89
C GLU A 144 0.93 -16.28 3.62
N ILE A 145 0.31 -15.61 4.60
CA ILE A 145 0.03 -14.18 4.52
C ILE A 145 1.35 -13.38 4.40
N GLU A 146 2.34 -13.68 5.24
CA GLU A 146 3.64 -12.99 5.17
C GLU A 146 4.39 -13.24 3.86
N ARG A 147 4.28 -14.45 3.31
CA ARG A 147 4.86 -14.75 2.00
C ARG A 147 4.20 -13.92 0.92
N TYR A 148 2.87 -13.88 0.91
CA TYR A 148 2.08 -13.08 0.00
C TYR A 148 2.48 -11.59 0.06
N ILE A 149 2.54 -11.01 1.27
CA ILE A 149 2.94 -9.61 1.47
C ILE A 149 4.33 -9.32 0.88
N LYS A 150 5.30 -10.24 1.06
CA LYS A 150 6.65 -10.07 0.49
C LYS A 150 6.63 -10.09 -1.03
N GLU A 151 5.93 -11.07 -1.62
CA GLU A 151 5.79 -11.18 -3.09
C GLU A 151 5.11 -9.93 -3.68
N GLU A 152 4.07 -9.40 -3.03
CA GLU A 152 3.40 -8.17 -3.44
C GLU A 152 4.30 -6.95 -3.31
N THR A 153 4.99 -6.81 -2.18
CA THR A 153 5.96 -5.73 -1.96
C THR A 153 7.07 -5.75 -3.01
N ASP A 154 7.60 -6.92 -3.35
CA ASP A 154 8.64 -7.08 -4.38
C ASP A 154 8.10 -6.68 -5.76
N GLY A 155 6.89 -7.12 -6.12
CA GLY A 155 6.23 -6.73 -7.36
C GLY A 155 5.98 -5.22 -7.45
N PHE A 156 5.43 -4.63 -6.37
CA PHE A 156 5.21 -3.19 -6.31
C PHE A 156 6.49 -2.38 -6.43
N THR A 157 7.53 -2.73 -5.68
CA THR A 157 8.79 -1.98 -5.69
C THR A 157 9.54 -2.10 -7.01
N ALA A 158 9.48 -3.25 -7.68
CA ALA A 158 9.99 -3.41 -9.02
C ALA A 158 9.26 -2.51 -10.02
N PHE A 159 7.92 -2.47 -9.97
CA PHE A 159 7.10 -1.59 -10.80
C PHE A 159 7.38 -0.11 -10.52
N CYS A 160 7.42 0.28 -9.25
CA CYS A 160 7.71 1.64 -8.82
C CYS A 160 9.09 2.10 -9.34
N SER A 161 10.14 1.30 -9.12
CA SER A 161 11.51 1.62 -9.57
C SER A 161 11.59 1.78 -11.09
N ARG A 162 10.92 0.91 -11.82
CA ARG A 162 10.86 0.98 -13.29
C ARG A 162 10.19 2.27 -13.77
N LEU A 163 9.11 2.69 -13.12
CA LEU A 163 8.47 3.96 -13.46
C LEU A 163 9.42 5.15 -13.25
N TYR A 164 10.18 5.17 -12.15
CA TYR A 164 11.17 6.23 -11.93
C TYR A 164 12.28 6.23 -12.97
N GLU A 165 12.66 5.07 -13.51
CA GLU A 165 13.67 4.96 -14.59
C GLU A 165 13.11 5.39 -15.95
N GLU A 166 11.86 5.07 -16.28
CA GLU A 166 11.29 5.28 -17.63
C GLU A 166 10.54 6.63 -17.80
N LEU A 167 9.93 7.18 -16.73
CA LEU A 167 9.14 8.40 -16.83
C LEU A 167 9.92 9.64 -17.29
N PRO A 168 11.19 9.87 -16.92
CA PRO A 168 11.96 11.01 -17.42
C PRO A 168 12.09 11.02 -18.95
N ASP A 169 12.35 9.87 -19.55
CA ASP A 169 12.47 9.73 -21.02
C ASP A 169 11.12 9.95 -21.73
N LEU A 170 10.04 9.46 -21.12
CA LEU A 170 8.68 9.72 -21.61
C LEU A 170 8.35 11.20 -21.57
N LEU A 171 8.70 11.88 -20.48
CA LEU A 171 8.46 13.33 -20.35
C LEU A 171 9.22 14.13 -21.40
N GLU A 172 10.48 13.79 -21.68
CA GLU A 172 11.24 14.46 -22.73
C GLU A 172 10.64 14.25 -24.13
N LYS A 173 10.13 13.06 -24.44
CA LYS A 173 9.40 12.78 -25.68
C LYS A 173 8.12 13.64 -25.80
N LEU A 174 7.37 13.80 -24.71
CA LEU A 174 6.16 14.61 -24.69
C LEU A 174 6.43 16.10 -24.88
N LYS A 175 7.59 16.60 -24.44
CA LYS A 175 7.99 18.02 -24.66
C LYS A 175 8.40 18.31 -26.09
N GLN A 176 8.77 17.29 -26.87
CA GLN A 176 9.23 17.42 -28.26
C GLN A 176 8.10 17.27 -29.28
N SER A 177 6.91 16.85 -28.85
CA SER A 177 5.70 16.70 -29.66
C SER A 177 4.82 17.94 -29.63
#